data_a4a0c09a63aacf2fa5248ba16a27330f
#
_entry.id   a4a0c09a63aacf2fa5248ba16a27330f
#
_cell.length_a   1.000
_cell.length_b   1.000
_cell.length_c   1.000
_cell.angle_alpha   90.00
_cell.angle_beta   90.00
_cell.angle_gamma   90.00
#
_symmetry.space_group_name_H-M   'P 1'
#
loop_
_entity.id
_entity.type
_entity.pdbx_description
1 polymer ?
#
loop_
_entity_poly.entity_id
_entity_poly.type
_entity_poly.pdbx_seq_one_letter_code
_entity_poly.pdbx_strand_id
1 'polypeptide(L)'
;RFGESGPRTRVVVDFDRKVTFAARTASSPNQLLVDLEEIDWQLNRDAGRPLQGLARGHEITSLPNGGARLTVDMARPVRIVGAILLPPNKDSPKYRLVVDMVADGSDQSAAEPSPKQQAKQQPIPASKPTMVAALPSAAGAGDGATSLPRELPVVVLDPGHGGIDPGTTSSSGQREKDLVLNMAKELESLIERSGRYRVVLTRSDDEFIRLRDRIAIARKLGGQIFISIHADSLRFADQRGASIYTLSEKASDEEAARFAAEENKADILTGADLSQHDAVVATILIDLAQRDTSNKSIAFADLMAEQLAKVSPLVKRHRRFAGFAVLKSPDIPSVLLELGYLSNPEDARNLAQPNYRAKLGQAIVRALDQYFAVPRS
;
A
#
# COMPACT_ATOMS: atom_id res chain seq x y z
N ARG A 1 14.65 24.11 -10.46
CA ARG A 1 15.98 23.49 -10.25
C ARG A 1 15.93 22.06 -10.72
N PHE A 2 17.05 21.56 -11.25
CA PHE A 2 17.19 20.18 -11.70
C PHE A 2 18.28 19.50 -10.86
N GLY A 3 18.10 18.21 -10.56
CA GLY A 3 19.03 17.39 -9.82
C GLY A 3 19.07 15.97 -10.37
N GLU A 4 20.14 15.25 -10.04
CA GLU A 4 20.31 13.84 -10.36
C GLU A 4 20.66 13.08 -9.09
N SER A 5 20.08 11.90 -8.92
CA SER A 5 20.37 11.01 -7.80
C SER A 5 20.27 9.56 -8.29
N GLY A 6 21.42 8.97 -8.58
CA GLY A 6 21.50 7.66 -9.22
C GLY A 6 20.76 7.66 -10.58
N PRO A 7 19.87 6.71 -10.85
CA PRO A 7 19.12 6.65 -12.12
C PRO A 7 17.98 7.69 -12.21
N ARG A 8 17.79 8.54 -11.19
CA ARG A 8 16.66 9.47 -11.10
C ARG A 8 17.04 10.87 -11.55
N THR A 9 16.17 11.49 -12.33
CA THR A 9 16.18 12.93 -12.63
C THR A 9 15.11 13.59 -11.79
N ARG A 10 15.47 14.65 -11.06
CA ARG A 10 14.59 15.40 -10.16
C ARG A 10 14.38 16.80 -10.68
N VAL A 11 13.12 17.22 -10.75
CA VAL A 11 12.70 18.60 -11.01
C VAL A 11 12.14 19.19 -9.73
N VAL A 12 12.62 20.39 -9.34
CA VAL A 12 12.18 21.09 -8.12
C VAL A 12 11.72 22.50 -8.49
N VAL A 13 10.49 22.86 -8.08
CA VAL A 13 9.91 24.19 -8.25
C VAL A 13 9.48 24.72 -6.88
N ASP A 14 9.88 25.95 -6.54
CA ASP A 14 9.50 26.59 -5.28
C ASP A 14 8.35 27.58 -5.51
N PHE A 15 7.41 27.67 -4.55
CA PHE A 15 6.22 28.51 -4.60
C PHE A 15 6.04 29.27 -3.27
N ASP A 16 5.57 30.50 -3.33
CA ASP A 16 5.29 31.30 -2.13
C ASP A 16 3.97 30.91 -1.43
N ARG A 17 3.10 30.17 -2.13
CA ARG A 17 1.82 29.65 -1.63
C ARG A 17 1.62 28.18 -2.01
N LYS A 18 0.67 27.54 -1.35
CA LYS A 18 0.22 26.18 -1.74
C LYS A 18 -0.40 26.23 -3.15
N VAL A 19 -0.02 25.32 -4.02
CA VAL A 19 -0.51 25.21 -5.40
C VAL A 19 -1.14 23.84 -5.62
N THR A 20 -2.12 23.78 -6.52
CA THR A 20 -2.62 22.51 -7.08
C THR A 20 -1.85 22.22 -8.35
N PHE A 21 -1.44 20.98 -8.55
CA PHE A 21 -0.69 20.60 -9.75
C PHE A 21 -1.11 19.24 -10.28
N ALA A 22 -0.88 19.02 -11.56
CA ALA A 22 -0.95 17.72 -12.21
C ALA A 22 0.33 17.48 -13.00
N ALA A 23 0.99 16.33 -12.79
CA ALA A 23 2.21 15.96 -13.48
C ALA A 23 1.95 14.71 -14.33
N ARG A 24 2.38 14.73 -15.62
CA ARG A 24 2.28 13.61 -16.54
C ARG A 24 3.45 13.59 -17.50
N THR A 25 3.67 12.47 -18.16
CA THR A 25 4.68 12.32 -19.21
C THR A 25 4.02 12.22 -20.58
N ALA A 26 4.72 12.71 -21.62
CA ALA A 26 4.41 12.49 -23.02
C ALA A 26 5.57 11.76 -23.69
N SER A 27 5.28 10.86 -24.63
CA SER A 27 6.29 10.02 -25.28
C SER A 27 6.69 10.53 -26.68
N SER A 28 5.94 11.48 -27.27
CA SER A 28 6.25 12.09 -28.55
C SER A 28 5.76 13.54 -28.59
N PRO A 29 6.63 14.53 -28.35
CA PRO A 29 8.03 14.41 -27.89
C PRO A 29 8.13 13.86 -26.46
N ASN A 30 9.33 13.37 -26.05
CA ASN A 30 9.58 12.92 -24.69
C ASN A 30 9.60 14.12 -23.75
N GLN A 31 8.56 14.27 -22.94
CA GLN A 31 8.38 15.43 -22.08
C GLN A 31 7.79 15.06 -20.72
N LEU A 32 8.20 15.80 -19.69
CA LEU A 32 7.44 15.96 -18.45
C LEU A 32 6.57 17.20 -18.60
N LEU A 33 5.29 17.08 -18.35
CA LEU A 33 4.31 18.16 -18.31
C LEU A 33 3.81 18.33 -16.89
N VAL A 34 3.93 19.54 -16.33
CA VAL A 34 3.39 19.89 -15.01
C VAL A 34 2.42 21.05 -15.17
N ASP A 35 1.13 20.77 -15.03
CA ASP A 35 0.06 21.76 -15.05
C ASP A 35 -0.15 22.30 -13.63
N LEU A 36 -0.27 23.60 -13.49
CA LEU A 36 -0.44 24.35 -12.25
C LEU A 36 -1.69 25.22 -12.36
N GLU A 37 -2.57 25.13 -11.36
CA GLU A 37 -3.80 25.93 -11.33
C GLU A 37 -3.58 27.29 -10.69
N GLU A 38 -4.25 28.33 -11.19
CA GLU A 38 -4.33 29.69 -10.65
C GLU A 38 -2.98 30.27 -10.18
N ILE A 39 -1.97 30.24 -11.05
CA ILE A 39 -0.65 30.72 -10.71
C ILE A 39 -0.28 31.97 -11.55
N ASP A 40 0.12 33.04 -10.89
CA ASP A 40 0.85 34.14 -11.51
C ASP A 40 2.34 33.78 -11.49
N TRP A 41 2.85 33.40 -12.63
CA TRP A 41 4.21 32.88 -12.76
C TRP A 41 5.22 34.00 -12.97
N GLN A 42 5.95 34.34 -11.93
CA GLN A 42 7.10 35.25 -12.03
C GLN A 42 8.39 34.42 -12.01
N LEU A 43 8.86 34.02 -13.17
CA LEU A 43 10.19 33.42 -13.30
C LEU A 43 11.26 34.51 -13.15
N ASN A 44 12.12 34.32 -12.17
CA ASN A 44 13.38 35.03 -12.18
C ASN A 44 14.22 34.42 -13.32
N ARG A 45 14.42 35.17 -14.42
CA ARG A 45 15.13 34.72 -15.63
C ARG A 45 16.59 34.34 -15.39
N ASP A 46 17.11 34.56 -14.18
CA ASP A 46 18.48 34.27 -13.79
C ASP A 46 18.68 32.85 -13.18
N ALA A 47 17.71 31.97 -13.27
CA ALA A 47 17.86 30.59 -12.82
C ALA A 47 18.65 29.71 -13.82
N GLY A 48 19.77 30.20 -14.28
CA GLY A 48 20.72 29.50 -15.14
C GLY A 48 21.51 28.40 -14.43
N ARG A 49 20.86 27.54 -13.64
CA ARG A 49 21.51 26.31 -13.19
C ARG A 49 21.46 25.28 -14.31
N PRO A 50 22.57 24.60 -14.59
CA PRO A 50 22.63 23.61 -15.64
C PRO A 50 21.57 22.52 -15.42
N LEU A 51 20.92 22.12 -16.50
CA LEU A 51 20.03 20.97 -16.53
C LEU A 51 20.83 19.73 -16.17
N GLN A 52 20.27 18.84 -15.33
CA GLN A 52 20.91 17.64 -14.86
C GLN A 52 20.08 16.39 -15.19
N GLY A 53 20.72 15.25 -15.22
CA GLY A 53 20.08 13.98 -15.50
C GLY A 53 19.54 13.89 -16.93
N LEU A 54 18.30 13.47 -17.06
CA LEU A 54 17.63 13.30 -18.35
C LEU A 54 17.01 14.58 -18.93
N ALA A 55 16.98 15.69 -18.18
CA ALA A 55 16.40 16.95 -18.63
C ALA A 55 17.31 17.62 -19.70
N ARG A 56 16.69 18.16 -20.78
CA ARG A 56 17.38 18.81 -21.91
C ARG A 56 16.95 20.23 -22.16
N GLY A 57 15.71 20.57 -21.80
CA GLY A 57 15.13 21.89 -21.93
C GLY A 57 13.94 22.05 -21.00
N HIS A 58 13.48 23.28 -20.81
CA HIS A 58 12.20 23.54 -20.16
C HIS A 58 11.59 24.82 -20.68
N GLU A 59 10.27 24.83 -20.70
CA GLU A 59 9.45 25.98 -21.09
C GLU A 59 8.26 26.11 -20.15
N ILE A 60 7.76 27.34 -19.99
CA ILE A 60 6.55 27.61 -19.22
C ILE A 60 5.58 28.39 -20.11
N THR A 61 4.38 27.86 -20.22
CA THR A 61 3.29 28.45 -20.99
C THR A 61 2.07 28.71 -20.11
N SER A 62 1.39 29.84 -20.32
CA SER A 62 0.13 30.12 -19.65
C SER A 62 -0.99 29.26 -20.23
N LEU A 63 -1.87 28.76 -19.34
CA LEU A 63 -3.05 27.98 -19.74
C LEU A 63 -4.29 28.88 -19.82
N PRO A 64 -5.28 28.57 -20.67
CA PRO A 64 -6.48 29.40 -20.84
C PRO A 64 -7.32 29.59 -19.58
N ASN A 65 -7.17 28.69 -18.60
CA ASN A 65 -7.88 28.72 -17.31
C ASN A 65 -7.18 29.55 -16.23
N GLY A 66 -6.20 30.39 -16.58
CA GLY A 66 -5.44 31.19 -15.62
C GLY A 66 -4.32 30.43 -14.90
N GLY A 67 -4.07 29.18 -15.30
CA GLY A 67 -2.95 28.38 -14.81
C GLY A 67 -1.70 28.48 -15.67
N ALA A 68 -0.67 27.69 -15.34
CA ALA A 68 0.57 27.61 -16.11
C ALA A 68 0.97 26.14 -16.32
N ARG A 69 1.64 25.85 -17.42
CA ARG A 69 2.27 24.57 -17.70
C ARG A 69 3.78 24.70 -17.75
N LEU A 70 4.46 23.93 -16.90
CA LEU A 70 5.89 23.68 -17.04
C LEU A 70 6.07 22.43 -17.93
N THR A 71 6.72 22.62 -19.07
CA THR A 71 7.16 21.54 -19.96
C THR A 71 8.66 21.34 -19.79
N VAL A 72 9.10 20.10 -19.56
CA VAL A 72 10.52 19.75 -19.51
C VAL A 72 10.80 18.71 -20.58
N ASP A 73 11.68 19.06 -21.51
CA ASP A 73 12.14 18.14 -22.56
C ASP A 73 13.10 17.11 -21.99
N MET A 74 12.87 15.86 -22.32
CA MET A 74 13.63 14.73 -21.79
C MET A 74 14.45 14.06 -22.89
N ALA A 75 15.65 13.61 -22.59
CA ALA A 75 16.58 12.95 -23.53
C ALA A 75 16.00 11.63 -24.10
N ARG A 76 15.10 11.00 -23.40
CA ARG A 76 14.45 9.71 -23.75
C ARG A 76 13.14 9.57 -22.98
N PRO A 77 12.28 8.61 -23.34
CA PRO A 77 11.05 8.35 -22.58
C PRO A 77 11.34 8.19 -21.08
N VAL A 78 10.50 8.81 -20.26
CA VAL A 78 10.60 8.75 -18.79
C VAL A 78 9.24 8.39 -18.19
N ARG A 79 9.28 7.76 -17.03
CA ARG A 79 8.10 7.61 -16.16
C ARG A 79 8.31 8.38 -14.86
N ILE A 80 7.26 9.01 -14.38
CA ILE A 80 7.25 9.67 -13.07
C ILE A 80 7.25 8.57 -12.01
N VAL A 81 8.18 8.68 -11.06
CA VAL A 81 8.28 7.78 -9.91
C VAL A 81 7.88 8.47 -8.60
N GLY A 82 7.70 9.79 -8.65
CA GLY A 82 7.17 10.57 -7.53
C GLY A 82 6.92 12.02 -7.93
N ALA A 83 5.83 12.62 -7.41
CA ALA A 83 5.55 14.05 -7.53
C ALA A 83 4.87 14.53 -6.24
N ILE A 84 5.50 15.47 -5.50
CA ILE A 84 5.04 15.91 -4.20
C ILE A 84 5.20 17.42 -4.01
N LEU A 85 4.21 18.05 -3.37
CA LEU A 85 4.30 19.43 -2.90
C LEU A 85 4.63 19.45 -1.39
N LEU A 86 5.86 19.76 -1.06
CA LEU A 86 6.33 19.89 0.31
C LEU A 86 5.90 21.24 0.90
N PRO A 87 5.36 21.29 2.14
CA PRO A 87 5.06 22.52 2.83
C PRO A 87 6.34 23.24 3.28
N PRO A 88 6.26 24.54 3.59
CA PRO A 88 7.36 25.28 4.20
C PRO A 88 7.85 24.60 5.49
N ASN A 89 9.17 24.63 5.71
CA ASN A 89 9.82 24.16 6.92
C ASN A 89 10.95 25.12 7.34
N LYS A 90 11.69 24.80 8.43
CA LYS A 90 12.78 25.64 8.96
C LYS A 90 13.89 25.90 7.93
N ASP A 91 14.15 24.94 7.05
CA ASP A 91 15.23 25.00 6.04
C ASP A 91 14.76 25.57 4.70
N SER A 92 13.45 25.61 4.47
CA SER A 92 12.82 26.12 3.25
C SER A 92 11.51 26.84 3.57
N PRO A 93 11.48 28.19 3.51
CA PRO A 93 10.28 28.97 3.84
C PRO A 93 9.20 28.94 2.74
N LYS A 94 9.40 28.20 1.64
CA LYS A 94 8.52 28.11 0.48
C LYS A 94 7.94 26.72 0.33
N TYR A 95 6.74 26.61 -0.27
CA TYR A 95 6.25 25.35 -0.79
C TYR A 95 7.18 24.88 -1.90
N ARG A 96 7.41 23.58 -1.96
CA ARG A 96 8.34 22.99 -2.94
C ARG A 96 7.72 21.80 -3.65
N LEU A 97 7.46 21.97 -4.94
CA LEU A 97 7.09 20.86 -5.80
C LEU A 97 8.36 20.11 -6.22
N VAL A 98 8.39 18.82 -5.96
CA VAL A 98 9.46 17.90 -6.37
C VAL A 98 8.85 16.86 -7.29
N VAL A 99 9.41 16.69 -8.49
CA VAL A 99 9.02 15.65 -9.45
C VAL A 99 10.24 14.79 -9.75
N ASP A 100 10.16 13.50 -9.44
CA ASP A 100 11.20 12.51 -9.70
C ASP A 100 10.82 11.62 -10.88
N MET A 101 11.77 11.35 -11.75
CA MET A 101 11.60 10.55 -12.96
C MET A 101 12.75 9.58 -13.15
N VAL A 102 12.46 8.45 -13.78
CA VAL A 102 13.45 7.49 -14.28
C VAL A 102 13.20 7.24 -15.75
N ALA A 103 14.25 6.79 -16.47
CA ALA A 103 14.09 6.37 -17.85
C ALA A 103 13.10 5.20 -17.94
N ASP A 104 12.18 5.28 -18.91
CA ASP A 104 11.28 4.18 -19.22
C ASP A 104 12.06 3.04 -19.88
N GLY A 105 11.96 1.82 -19.33
CA GLY A 105 12.73 0.65 -19.79
C GLY A 105 14.03 0.35 -19.05
N SER A 106 14.32 0.98 -17.88
CA SER A 106 15.53 0.74 -17.09
C SER A 106 15.46 -0.40 -16.07
N ASP A 107 14.44 -1.27 -16.11
CA ASP A 107 14.39 -2.49 -15.29
C ASP A 107 14.81 -3.73 -16.09
N GLN A 108 16.06 -3.74 -16.61
CA GLN A 108 16.75 -5.00 -16.93
C GLN A 108 18.25 -4.83 -16.69
N SER A 109 18.69 -5.49 -15.61
CA SER A 109 19.99 -6.14 -15.41
C SER A 109 21.23 -5.42 -15.97
N ALA A 110 22.08 -4.96 -15.07
CA ALA A 110 23.50 -4.77 -15.32
C ALA A 110 24.17 -6.12 -15.67
N ALA A 111 24.50 -6.29 -16.95
CA ALA A 111 25.53 -7.22 -17.40
C ALA A 111 26.26 -6.55 -18.56
N GLU A 112 27.59 -6.48 -18.43
CA GLU A 112 28.54 -5.84 -19.33
C GLU A 112 28.62 -6.45 -20.74
N PRO A 113 29.18 -5.75 -21.73
CA PRO A 113 29.09 -6.12 -23.14
C PRO A 113 30.27 -6.99 -23.59
N SER A 114 30.01 -7.95 -24.44
CA SER A 114 31.02 -8.49 -25.36
C SER A 114 30.39 -8.88 -26.71
N PRO A 115 31.19 -8.89 -27.80
CA PRO A 115 30.73 -8.37 -29.08
C PRO A 115 30.45 -9.43 -30.16
N LYS A 116 29.67 -8.96 -31.17
CA LYS A 116 29.58 -9.48 -32.55
C LYS A 116 29.01 -10.89 -32.78
N GLN A 117 27.85 -10.92 -33.38
CA GLN A 117 27.73 -11.64 -34.67
C GLN A 117 26.45 -11.20 -35.42
N GLN A 118 26.66 -10.79 -36.65
CA GLN A 118 25.64 -10.57 -37.69
C GLN A 118 25.09 -11.92 -38.14
N ALA A 119 23.79 -12.07 -38.25
CA ALA A 119 23.17 -13.04 -39.15
C ALA A 119 21.72 -12.64 -39.52
N LYS A 120 21.61 -12.22 -40.76
CA LYS A 120 20.54 -12.44 -41.77
C LYS A 120 19.08 -12.53 -41.37
N GLN A 121 18.36 -11.54 -41.88
CA GLN A 121 16.89 -11.53 -42.09
C GLN A 121 16.45 -12.64 -43.05
N GLN A 122 15.37 -13.35 -42.69
CA GLN A 122 14.48 -14.01 -43.65
C GLN A 122 13.02 -13.73 -43.25
N PRO A 123 12.13 -13.46 -44.22
CA PRO A 123 10.76 -13.05 -43.95
C PRO A 123 9.82 -14.23 -43.75
N ILE A 124 8.88 -14.08 -42.80
CA ILE A 124 7.83 -15.04 -42.49
C ILE A 124 6.56 -14.62 -43.26
N PRO A 125 5.86 -15.53 -43.97
CA PRO A 125 4.71 -15.18 -44.80
C PRO A 125 3.43 -15.01 -43.97
N ALA A 126 2.59 -14.08 -44.44
CA ALA A 126 1.28 -13.75 -43.89
C ALA A 126 0.29 -14.91 -44.08
N SER A 127 -0.37 -15.33 -43.01
CA SER A 127 -1.53 -16.24 -43.06
C SER A 127 -2.84 -15.46 -42.97
N LYS A 128 -3.77 -15.83 -43.88
CA LYS A 128 -5.10 -15.23 -44.09
C LYS A 128 -6.06 -15.55 -42.93
N PRO A 129 -7.08 -14.71 -42.68
CA PRO A 129 -8.10 -14.97 -41.68
C PRO A 129 -9.10 -16.04 -42.15
N THR A 130 -9.34 -17.03 -41.30
CA THR A 130 -10.38 -18.04 -41.50
C THR A 130 -11.69 -17.53 -40.92
N MET A 131 -12.72 -17.48 -41.73
CA MET A 131 -14.11 -17.21 -41.34
C MET A 131 -14.64 -18.30 -40.41
N VAL A 132 -15.21 -17.84 -39.29
CA VAL A 132 -15.94 -18.72 -38.37
C VAL A 132 -17.41 -18.81 -38.83
N ALA A 133 -17.88 -20.05 -39.05
CA ALA A 133 -19.23 -20.35 -39.46
C ALA A 133 -20.25 -20.14 -38.34
N ALA A 134 -21.46 -19.75 -38.73
CA ALA A 134 -22.60 -19.49 -37.86
C ALA A 134 -23.10 -20.78 -37.16
N LEU A 135 -23.47 -20.66 -35.90
CA LEU A 135 -24.17 -21.69 -35.11
C LEU A 135 -25.68 -21.73 -35.44
N PRO A 136 -26.29 -22.89 -35.46
CA PRO A 136 -27.75 -23.03 -35.56
C PRO A 136 -28.43 -22.79 -34.19
N SER A 137 -29.52 -22.03 -34.23
CA SER A 137 -30.46 -21.85 -33.12
C SER A 137 -31.20 -23.15 -32.84
N ALA A 138 -31.15 -23.63 -31.59
CA ALA A 138 -32.09 -24.63 -31.10
C ALA A 138 -32.68 -24.13 -29.79
N ALA A 139 -34.01 -23.91 -29.82
CA ALA A 139 -34.82 -23.64 -28.65
C ALA A 139 -34.96 -24.93 -27.85
N GLY A 140 -34.73 -24.86 -26.54
CA GLY A 140 -34.98 -25.95 -25.61
C GLY A 140 -34.89 -25.42 -24.19
N ALA A 141 -36.06 -25.26 -23.55
CA ALA A 141 -36.18 -24.81 -22.16
C ALA A 141 -35.54 -25.84 -21.21
N GLY A 142 -34.76 -25.36 -20.27
CA GLY A 142 -34.22 -26.11 -19.15
C GLY A 142 -33.64 -25.14 -18.16
N ASP A 143 -34.36 -24.85 -17.07
CA ASP A 143 -33.87 -24.12 -15.89
C ASP A 143 -32.67 -24.89 -15.30
N GLY A 144 -31.49 -24.38 -15.57
CA GLY A 144 -30.25 -24.78 -14.99
C GLY A 144 -29.31 -23.57 -15.05
N ALA A 145 -29.48 -22.59 -14.18
CA ALA A 145 -28.51 -21.54 -13.99
C ALA A 145 -27.22 -22.17 -13.48
N THR A 146 -26.34 -22.58 -14.40
CA THR A 146 -24.91 -22.82 -14.13
C THR A 146 -24.31 -21.49 -13.76
N SER A 147 -24.37 -21.16 -12.46
CA SER A 147 -23.57 -20.06 -11.90
C SER A 147 -22.12 -20.37 -12.21
N LEU A 148 -21.47 -19.47 -12.96
CA LEU A 148 -20.00 -19.46 -13.07
C LEU A 148 -19.41 -19.63 -11.67
N PRO A 149 -18.32 -20.41 -11.51
CA PRO A 149 -17.69 -20.57 -10.20
C PRO A 149 -17.36 -19.17 -9.66
N ARG A 150 -18.05 -18.78 -8.61
CA ARG A 150 -17.80 -17.49 -7.94
C ARG A 150 -16.40 -17.56 -7.36
N GLU A 151 -15.46 -16.77 -7.87
CA GLU A 151 -14.11 -16.69 -7.30
C GLU A 151 -14.24 -16.38 -5.79
N LEU A 152 -13.56 -17.18 -4.97
CA LEU A 152 -13.58 -17.01 -3.52
C LEU A 152 -12.93 -15.67 -3.14
N PRO A 153 -13.51 -14.90 -2.22
CA PRO A 153 -12.88 -13.69 -1.71
C PRO A 153 -11.49 -13.98 -1.14
N VAL A 154 -10.54 -13.07 -1.39
CA VAL A 154 -9.16 -13.21 -0.94
C VAL A 154 -8.96 -12.45 0.37
N VAL A 155 -8.62 -13.18 1.43
CA VAL A 155 -8.23 -12.65 2.74
C VAL A 155 -6.72 -12.64 2.83
N VAL A 156 -6.12 -11.48 3.09
CA VAL A 156 -4.68 -11.36 3.30
C VAL A 156 -4.41 -11.25 4.79
N LEU A 157 -3.61 -12.18 5.31
CA LEU A 157 -3.10 -12.16 6.67
C LEU A 157 -1.66 -11.68 6.66
N ASP A 158 -1.38 -10.67 7.45
CA ASP A 158 -0.06 -10.08 7.57
C ASP A 158 0.49 -10.30 8.98
N PRO A 159 1.29 -11.35 9.21
CA PRO A 159 1.97 -11.51 10.49
C PRO A 159 2.98 -10.36 10.66
N GLY A 160 2.78 -9.49 11.65
CA GLY A 160 3.68 -8.38 11.94
C GLY A 160 5.12 -8.82 12.17
N HIS A 161 6.07 -7.88 12.09
CA HIS A 161 7.49 -8.12 12.34
C HIS A 161 8.11 -9.21 11.45
N GLY A 162 9.19 -9.86 11.91
CA GLY A 162 9.87 -10.98 11.22
C GLY A 162 11.34 -10.70 10.94
N GLY A 163 12.13 -11.75 10.78
CA GLY A 163 13.57 -11.68 10.53
C GLY A 163 14.31 -10.91 11.64
N ILE A 164 14.93 -9.80 11.28
CA ILE A 164 15.69 -8.93 12.19
C ILE A 164 14.81 -8.12 13.15
N ASP A 165 13.53 -8.00 12.86
CA ASP A 165 12.56 -7.33 13.73
C ASP A 165 11.83 -8.35 14.61
N PRO A 166 12.17 -8.46 15.90
CA PRO A 166 11.54 -9.43 16.79
C PRO A 166 10.14 -9.01 17.26
N GLY A 167 9.76 -7.73 17.09
CA GLY A 167 8.65 -7.13 17.81
C GLY A 167 8.88 -7.10 19.33
N THR A 168 7.82 -7.01 20.08
CA THR A 168 7.83 -7.08 21.54
C THR A 168 8.22 -8.49 22.02
N THR A 169 8.85 -8.55 23.19
CA THR A 169 9.17 -9.80 23.89
C THR A 169 8.49 -9.83 25.25
N SER A 170 7.73 -10.89 25.52
CA SER A 170 7.09 -11.10 26.83
C SER A 170 8.12 -11.34 27.94
N SER A 171 7.68 -11.22 29.19
CA SER A 171 8.52 -11.56 30.38
C SER A 171 8.98 -13.02 30.40
N SER A 172 8.31 -13.93 29.70
CA SER A 172 8.69 -15.33 29.52
C SER A 172 9.62 -15.60 28.35
N GLY A 173 10.04 -14.56 27.61
CA GLY A 173 10.93 -14.67 26.45
C GLY A 173 10.23 -15.00 25.14
N GLN A 174 8.90 -15.00 25.08
CA GLN A 174 8.15 -15.22 23.85
C GLN A 174 8.22 -13.96 22.97
N ARG A 175 8.72 -14.09 21.75
CA ARG A 175 8.81 -12.97 20.78
C ARG A 175 7.51 -12.85 20.01
N GLU A 176 7.11 -11.63 19.77
CA GLU A 176 5.90 -11.29 19.02
C GLU A 176 5.91 -11.91 17.62
N LYS A 177 7.00 -11.73 16.87
CA LYS A 177 7.12 -12.26 15.50
C LYS A 177 6.81 -13.74 15.34
N ASP A 178 7.19 -14.55 16.35
CA ASP A 178 6.96 -15.99 16.36
C ASP A 178 5.49 -16.31 16.70
N LEU A 179 4.93 -15.59 17.66
CA LEU A 179 3.54 -15.73 18.07
C LEU A 179 2.57 -15.39 16.94
N VAL A 180 2.75 -14.22 16.32
CA VAL A 180 1.84 -13.75 15.25
C VAL A 180 1.96 -14.58 13.99
N LEU A 181 3.14 -15.12 13.68
CA LEU A 181 3.32 -16.08 12.58
C LEU A 181 2.56 -17.38 12.83
N ASN A 182 2.66 -17.93 14.02
CA ASN A 182 1.92 -19.13 14.42
C ASN A 182 0.41 -18.88 14.35
N MET A 183 -0.06 -17.74 14.89
CA MET A 183 -1.47 -17.37 14.82
C MET A 183 -1.96 -17.23 13.39
N ALA A 184 -1.17 -16.59 12.50
CA ALA A 184 -1.54 -16.42 11.10
C ALA A 184 -1.67 -17.77 10.37
N LYS A 185 -0.76 -18.71 10.60
CA LYS A 185 -0.82 -20.08 10.02
C LYS A 185 -2.02 -20.88 10.56
N GLU A 186 -2.32 -20.75 11.85
CA GLU A 186 -3.51 -21.39 12.45
C GLU A 186 -4.79 -20.80 11.86
N LEU A 187 -4.83 -19.47 11.69
CA LEU A 187 -5.96 -18.74 11.12
C LEU A 187 -6.14 -19.05 9.62
N GLU A 188 -5.06 -19.10 8.84
CA GLU A 188 -5.06 -19.55 7.45
C GLU A 188 -5.77 -20.92 7.34
N SER A 189 -5.31 -21.91 8.12
CA SER A 189 -5.90 -23.23 8.14
C SER A 189 -7.39 -23.23 8.54
N LEU A 190 -7.80 -22.37 9.47
CA LEU A 190 -9.21 -22.25 9.88
C LEU A 190 -10.07 -21.64 8.76
N ILE A 191 -9.60 -20.61 8.10
CA ILE A 191 -10.32 -19.91 7.04
C ILE A 191 -10.44 -20.82 5.81
N GLU A 192 -9.36 -21.49 5.39
CA GLU A 192 -9.35 -22.38 4.23
C GLU A 192 -10.28 -23.59 4.41
N ARG A 193 -10.26 -24.20 5.62
CA ARG A 193 -11.20 -25.30 5.92
C ARG A 193 -12.68 -24.89 5.85
N SER A 194 -12.98 -23.60 5.93
CA SER A 194 -14.35 -23.11 5.74
C SER A 194 -14.82 -23.22 4.28
N GLY A 195 -13.91 -23.30 3.32
CA GLY A 195 -14.19 -23.37 1.88
C GLY A 195 -14.80 -22.09 1.30
N ARG A 196 -14.85 -20.98 2.06
CA ARG A 196 -15.52 -19.74 1.67
C ARG A 196 -14.57 -18.65 1.19
N TYR A 197 -13.28 -18.78 1.48
CA TYR A 197 -12.25 -17.77 1.22
C TYR A 197 -10.98 -18.43 0.70
N ARG A 198 -10.22 -17.69 -0.06
CA ARG A 198 -8.81 -17.96 -0.35
C ARG A 198 -7.97 -17.11 0.62
N VAL A 199 -6.96 -17.71 1.23
CA VAL A 199 -6.08 -16.99 2.15
C VAL A 199 -4.72 -16.80 1.51
N VAL A 200 -4.07 -15.70 1.86
CA VAL A 200 -2.68 -15.40 1.50
C VAL A 200 -1.99 -14.80 2.71
N LEU A 201 -0.81 -15.29 3.03
CA LEU A 201 0.08 -14.70 4.02
C LEU A 201 1.07 -13.76 3.34
N THR A 202 1.37 -12.61 3.96
CA THR A 202 2.46 -11.75 3.48
C THR A 202 3.81 -12.40 3.70
N ARG A 203 3.99 -13.15 4.79
CA ARG A 203 5.14 -14.03 5.06
C ARG A 203 4.68 -15.35 5.65
N SER A 204 5.35 -16.43 5.26
CA SER A 204 5.15 -17.79 5.79
C SER A 204 6.28 -18.26 6.70
N ASP A 205 7.38 -17.50 6.75
CA ASP A 205 8.60 -17.84 7.47
C ASP A 205 9.09 -16.66 8.33
N ASP A 206 10.20 -16.86 9.06
CA ASP A 206 10.82 -15.80 9.85
C ASP A 206 11.69 -14.88 8.97
N GLU A 207 11.03 -14.11 8.10
CA GLU A 207 11.65 -13.14 7.22
C GLU A 207 11.12 -11.72 7.50
N PHE A 208 11.95 -10.72 7.27
CA PHE A 208 11.54 -9.31 7.36
C PHE A 208 10.98 -8.83 6.03
N ILE A 209 9.75 -8.29 6.07
CA ILE A 209 9.09 -7.64 4.92
C ILE A 209 8.80 -6.18 5.28
N ARG A 210 9.24 -5.25 4.44
CA ARG A 210 8.98 -3.82 4.63
C ARG A 210 7.48 -3.53 4.62
N LEU A 211 7.04 -2.54 5.39
CA LEU A 211 5.60 -2.22 5.55
C LEU A 211 4.90 -1.97 4.22
N ARG A 212 5.52 -1.23 3.29
CA ARG A 212 4.97 -0.98 1.95
C ARG A 212 4.91 -2.22 1.07
N ASP A 213 5.87 -3.15 1.24
CA ASP A 213 5.93 -4.36 0.43
C ASP A 213 4.83 -5.34 0.85
N ARG A 214 4.40 -5.35 2.12
CA ARG A 214 3.24 -6.09 2.63
C ARG A 214 1.95 -5.69 1.89
N ILE A 215 1.73 -4.37 1.72
CA ILE A 215 0.60 -3.85 0.93
C ILE A 215 0.72 -4.25 -0.56
N ALA A 216 1.94 -4.15 -1.12
CA ALA A 216 2.17 -4.51 -2.52
C ALA A 216 1.89 -6.01 -2.78
N ILE A 217 2.26 -6.90 -1.84
CA ILE A 217 1.91 -8.33 -1.87
C ILE A 217 0.38 -8.49 -1.86
N ALA A 218 -0.31 -7.83 -0.93
CA ALA A 218 -1.77 -7.91 -0.83
C ALA A 218 -2.46 -7.51 -2.14
N ARG A 219 -2.04 -6.40 -2.75
CA ARG A 219 -2.60 -5.91 -4.01
C ARG A 219 -2.30 -6.84 -5.18
N LYS A 220 -1.06 -7.32 -5.30
CA LYS A 220 -0.64 -8.26 -6.36
C LYS A 220 -1.44 -9.55 -6.35
N LEU A 221 -1.86 -10.01 -5.18
CA LEU A 221 -2.59 -11.26 -5.00
C LEU A 221 -4.11 -11.10 -4.99
N GLY A 222 -4.60 -9.87 -5.26
CA GLY A 222 -6.03 -9.57 -5.35
C GLY A 222 -6.74 -9.58 -4.01
N GLY A 223 -6.05 -9.15 -2.93
CA GLY A 223 -6.62 -9.05 -1.60
C GLY A 223 -7.88 -8.21 -1.57
N GLN A 224 -8.92 -8.70 -0.90
CA GLN A 224 -10.19 -8.00 -0.71
C GLN A 224 -10.39 -7.54 0.73
N ILE A 225 -9.57 -8.04 1.64
CA ILE A 225 -9.40 -7.57 3.00
C ILE A 225 -7.99 -7.88 3.48
N PHE A 226 -7.41 -6.98 4.28
CA PHE A 226 -6.07 -7.10 4.84
C PHE A 226 -6.14 -7.02 6.36
N ILE A 227 -5.55 -8.01 7.04
CA ILE A 227 -5.51 -8.10 8.50
C ILE A 227 -4.05 -8.22 8.93
N SER A 228 -3.48 -7.13 9.46
CA SER A 228 -2.17 -7.16 10.11
C SER A 228 -2.34 -7.67 11.55
N ILE A 229 -1.56 -8.66 11.94
CA ILE A 229 -1.71 -9.39 13.21
C ILE A 229 -0.52 -9.08 14.10
N HIS A 230 -0.80 -8.57 15.30
CA HIS A 230 0.16 -8.09 16.28
C HIS A 230 -0.18 -8.57 17.69
N ALA A 231 0.76 -8.43 18.62
CA ALA A 231 0.61 -8.69 20.06
C ALA A 231 1.63 -7.86 20.85
N ASP A 232 1.60 -6.54 20.67
CA ASP A 232 2.60 -5.59 21.15
C ASP A 232 2.60 -5.41 22.69
N SER A 233 3.20 -4.36 23.15
CA SER A 233 3.36 -3.95 24.55
C SER A 233 2.59 -2.66 24.82
N LEU A 234 1.78 -2.65 25.87
CA LEU A 234 1.23 -1.42 26.41
C LEU A 234 2.11 -0.87 27.53
N ARG A 235 2.09 0.47 27.69
CA ARG A 235 2.84 1.15 28.74
C ARG A 235 2.47 0.66 30.14
N PHE A 236 1.22 0.30 30.35
CA PHE A 236 0.68 -0.19 31.61
C PHE A 236 0.39 -1.68 31.50
N ALA A 237 1.11 -2.50 32.26
CA ALA A 237 1.02 -3.95 32.19
C ALA A 237 -0.31 -4.53 32.73
N ASP A 238 -1.15 -3.72 33.37
CA ASP A 238 -2.52 -4.08 33.79
C ASP A 238 -3.54 -4.00 32.66
N GLN A 239 -3.23 -3.30 31.58
CA GLN A 239 -4.07 -3.27 30.39
C GLN A 239 -3.93 -4.57 29.61
N ARG A 240 -5.06 -5.13 29.18
CA ARG A 240 -5.13 -6.42 28.49
C ARG A 240 -6.31 -6.51 27.54
N GLY A 241 -6.26 -7.52 26.68
CA GLY A 241 -7.31 -7.87 25.76
C GLY A 241 -7.05 -7.36 24.35
N ALA A 242 -7.90 -7.77 23.41
CA ALA A 242 -7.74 -7.41 22.02
C ALA A 242 -8.10 -5.94 21.74
N SER A 243 -7.49 -5.36 20.71
CA SER A 243 -7.89 -4.08 20.13
C SER A 243 -7.69 -4.07 18.61
N ILE A 244 -8.48 -3.25 17.92
CA ILE A 244 -8.46 -3.16 16.46
C ILE A 244 -8.16 -1.72 16.07
N TYR A 245 -7.18 -1.55 15.17
CA TYR A 245 -6.77 -0.26 14.65
C TYR A 245 -7.16 -0.11 13.19
N THR A 246 -7.63 1.08 12.83
CA THR A 246 -7.87 1.51 11.45
C THR A 246 -6.98 2.70 11.10
N LEU A 247 -6.75 2.93 9.81
CA LEU A 247 -5.97 4.06 9.35
C LEU A 247 -6.68 5.39 9.61
N SER A 248 -5.96 6.36 10.14
CA SER A 248 -6.37 7.77 10.20
C SER A 248 -5.15 8.68 10.28
N GLU A 249 -5.23 9.89 9.70
CA GLU A 249 -4.19 10.91 9.85
C GLU A 249 -4.04 11.40 11.30
N LYS A 250 -5.16 11.46 12.03
CA LYS A 250 -5.16 11.82 13.46
C LYS A 250 -5.34 10.56 14.28
N ALA A 251 -4.51 10.39 15.29
CA ALA A 251 -4.65 9.27 16.22
C ALA A 251 -5.83 9.47 17.18
N SER A 252 -6.44 8.36 17.62
CA SER A 252 -7.56 8.35 18.57
C SER A 252 -7.15 8.84 19.97
N ASP A 253 -5.90 8.62 20.34
CA ASP A 253 -5.28 8.98 21.60
C ASP A 253 -3.75 8.90 21.48
N GLU A 254 -3.04 9.38 22.52
CA GLU A 254 -1.57 9.44 22.56
C GLU A 254 -0.93 8.05 22.46
N GLU A 255 -1.55 7.04 23.04
CA GLU A 255 -1.03 5.67 23.01
C GLU A 255 -1.12 5.08 21.61
N ALA A 256 -2.24 5.29 20.89
CA ALA A 256 -2.37 4.91 19.49
C ALA A 256 -1.37 5.65 18.59
N ALA A 257 -1.11 6.93 18.87
CA ALA A 257 -0.10 7.70 18.15
C ALA A 257 1.31 7.15 18.37
N ARG A 258 1.65 6.83 19.62
CA ARG A 258 2.95 6.24 20.00
C ARG A 258 3.12 4.87 19.35
N PHE A 259 2.11 4.02 19.45
CA PHE A 259 2.13 2.69 18.87
C PHE A 259 2.35 2.75 17.34
N ALA A 260 1.57 3.55 16.61
CA ALA A 260 1.78 3.73 15.18
C ALA A 260 3.18 4.29 14.84
N ALA A 261 3.74 5.15 15.69
CA ALA A 261 5.09 5.67 15.49
C ALA A 261 6.17 4.60 15.72
N GLU A 262 5.96 3.66 16.64
CA GLU A 262 6.86 2.53 16.89
C GLU A 262 6.80 1.52 15.74
N GLU A 263 5.63 1.09 15.35
CA GLU A 263 5.42 0.18 14.21
C GLU A 263 6.01 0.75 12.90
N ASN A 264 5.82 2.03 12.64
CA ASN A 264 6.36 2.67 11.44
C ASN A 264 7.89 2.75 11.42
N LYS A 265 8.58 2.52 12.55
CA LYS A 265 10.05 2.46 12.61
C LYS A 265 10.64 1.12 12.15
N ALA A 266 9.83 0.09 11.99
CA ALA A 266 10.31 -1.23 11.57
C ALA A 266 11.18 -1.17 10.29
N ASP A 267 10.80 -0.34 9.32
CA ASP A 267 11.57 -0.14 8.08
C ASP A 267 12.94 0.52 8.32
N ILE A 268 13.15 1.25 9.43
CA ILE A 268 14.43 1.89 9.76
C ILE A 268 15.48 0.84 10.14
N LEU A 269 15.08 -0.24 10.78
CA LEU A 269 15.98 -1.32 11.23
C LEU A 269 16.74 -1.97 10.06
N THR A 270 16.21 -1.87 8.84
CA THR A 270 16.83 -2.42 7.62
C THR A 270 17.68 -1.41 6.86
N GLY A 271 17.91 -0.19 7.39
CA GLY A 271 18.58 0.89 6.68
C GLY A 271 17.77 1.43 5.49
N ALA A 272 16.45 1.18 5.49
CA ALA A 272 15.57 1.72 4.47
C ALA A 272 15.49 3.24 4.62
N ASP A 273 15.80 3.95 3.53
CA ASP A 273 15.65 5.40 3.46
C ASP A 273 14.16 5.77 3.52
N LEU A 274 13.71 6.29 4.66
CA LEU A 274 12.33 6.76 4.88
C LEU A 274 11.98 7.99 4.02
N SER A 275 12.92 8.54 3.26
CA SER A 275 12.68 9.69 2.37
C SER A 275 11.82 9.34 1.14
N GLN A 276 11.47 8.07 0.93
CA GLN A 276 10.66 7.61 -0.20
C GLN A 276 9.18 7.50 0.17
N HIS A 277 8.55 8.63 0.48
CA HIS A 277 7.09 8.70 0.48
C HIS A 277 6.60 8.72 -0.97
N ASP A 278 5.93 7.66 -1.39
CA ASP A 278 5.27 7.60 -2.69
C ASP A 278 4.20 8.69 -2.78
N ALA A 279 4.44 9.66 -3.66
CA ALA A 279 3.46 10.67 -4.00
C ALA A 279 2.43 10.04 -4.97
N VAL A 280 1.21 9.88 -4.51
CA VAL A 280 0.08 9.39 -5.31
C VAL A 280 -0.53 10.54 -6.09
N VAL A 281 -0.60 10.37 -7.39
CA VAL A 281 -1.31 11.28 -8.30
C VAL A 281 -2.63 10.62 -8.70
N ALA A 282 -3.72 11.20 -8.26
CA ALA A 282 -5.07 11.21 -8.86
C ALA A 282 -6.11 11.60 -7.78
N THR A 283 -6.27 12.89 -7.51
CA THR A 283 -6.69 13.37 -6.18
C THR A 283 -8.17 13.19 -5.84
N ILE A 284 -9.14 13.21 -6.76
CA ILE A 284 -10.57 13.19 -6.40
C ILE A 284 -11.17 11.78 -6.41
N LEU A 285 -10.86 10.96 -7.37
CA LEU A 285 -11.35 9.58 -7.43
C LEU A 285 -10.64 8.69 -6.39
N ILE A 286 -9.38 8.98 -6.08
CA ILE A 286 -8.63 8.28 -5.02
C ILE A 286 -9.12 8.69 -3.65
N ASP A 287 -9.41 9.96 -3.38
CA ASP A 287 -10.01 10.40 -2.12
C ASP A 287 -11.36 9.73 -1.85
N LEU A 288 -12.21 9.60 -2.87
CA LEU A 288 -13.47 8.87 -2.75
C LEU A 288 -13.25 7.37 -2.55
N ALA A 289 -12.33 6.77 -3.29
CA ALA A 289 -11.96 5.36 -3.11
C ALA A 289 -11.34 5.10 -1.74
N GLN A 290 -10.45 5.98 -1.26
CA GLN A 290 -9.86 5.89 0.08
C GLN A 290 -10.90 6.07 1.18
N ARG A 291 -11.88 6.97 1.01
CA ARG A 291 -12.98 7.13 1.96
C ARG A 291 -13.87 5.88 2.02
N ASP A 292 -14.21 5.31 0.87
CA ASP A 292 -14.96 4.06 0.80
C ASP A 292 -14.18 2.90 1.43
N THR A 293 -12.90 2.78 1.12
CA THR A 293 -11.99 1.78 1.72
C THR A 293 -11.86 1.97 3.23
N SER A 294 -11.74 3.22 3.71
CA SER A 294 -11.69 3.53 5.14
C SER A 294 -13.02 3.18 5.83
N ASN A 295 -14.16 3.48 5.23
CA ASN A 295 -15.47 3.11 5.78
C ASN A 295 -15.63 1.58 5.86
N LYS A 296 -15.17 0.85 4.85
CA LYS A 296 -15.16 -0.62 4.84
C LYS A 296 -14.23 -1.18 5.91
N SER A 297 -13.07 -0.56 6.12
CA SER A 297 -12.15 -0.93 7.21
C SER A 297 -12.80 -0.74 8.59
N ILE A 298 -13.49 0.37 8.80
CA ILE A 298 -14.22 0.66 10.03
C ILE A 298 -15.34 -0.37 10.25
N ALA A 299 -16.15 -0.64 9.23
CA ALA A 299 -17.23 -1.63 9.33
C ALA A 299 -16.71 -3.02 9.68
N PHE A 300 -15.58 -3.43 9.07
CA PHE A 300 -14.94 -4.71 9.42
C PHE A 300 -14.36 -4.71 10.83
N ALA A 301 -13.73 -3.62 11.26
CA ALA A 301 -13.21 -3.48 12.62
C ALA A 301 -14.32 -3.61 13.68
N ASP A 302 -15.49 -3.02 13.44
CA ASP A 302 -16.65 -3.11 14.34
C ASP A 302 -17.18 -4.55 14.44
N LEU A 303 -17.33 -5.25 13.30
CA LEU A 303 -17.73 -6.66 13.27
C LEU A 303 -16.69 -7.55 13.99
N MET A 304 -15.41 -7.29 13.77
CA MET A 304 -14.34 -8.03 14.43
C MET A 304 -14.36 -7.82 15.95
N ALA A 305 -14.54 -6.58 16.41
CA ALA A 305 -14.66 -6.26 17.83
C ALA A 305 -15.85 -6.98 18.48
N GLU A 306 -17.00 -6.99 17.81
CA GLU A 306 -18.20 -7.70 18.30
C GLU A 306 -17.93 -9.21 18.48
N GLN A 307 -17.27 -9.84 17.53
CA GLN A 307 -16.99 -11.28 17.61
C GLN A 307 -15.90 -11.62 18.62
N LEU A 308 -14.84 -10.79 18.70
CA LEU A 308 -13.76 -10.98 19.67
C LEU A 308 -14.23 -10.77 21.10
N ALA A 309 -15.13 -9.84 21.38
CA ALA A 309 -15.73 -9.61 22.70
C ALA A 309 -16.40 -10.84 23.31
N LYS A 310 -16.83 -11.81 22.47
CA LYS A 310 -17.46 -13.05 22.91
C LYS A 310 -16.46 -14.09 23.45
N VAL A 311 -15.16 -13.91 23.18
CA VAL A 311 -14.13 -14.93 23.44
C VAL A 311 -12.89 -14.38 24.15
N SER A 312 -12.70 -13.07 24.17
CA SER A 312 -11.54 -12.37 24.77
C SER A 312 -11.98 -11.06 25.40
N PRO A 313 -11.32 -10.60 26.47
CA PRO A 313 -11.42 -9.21 26.90
C PRO A 313 -11.06 -8.28 25.73
N LEU A 314 -11.66 -7.10 25.71
CA LEU A 314 -11.27 -6.01 24.84
C LEU A 314 -10.74 -4.84 25.68
N VAL A 315 -9.75 -4.11 25.15
CA VAL A 315 -9.35 -2.83 25.75
C VAL A 315 -10.55 -1.88 25.76
N LYS A 316 -10.69 -1.01 26.79
CA LYS A 316 -11.85 -0.11 26.95
C LYS A 316 -12.20 0.69 25.68
N ARG A 317 -11.19 1.11 24.93
CA ARG A 317 -11.34 1.68 23.59
C ARG A 317 -10.78 0.70 22.57
N HIS A 318 -11.52 -0.34 22.29
CA HIS A 318 -11.07 -1.45 21.45
C HIS A 318 -10.97 -1.11 19.98
N ARG A 319 -11.76 -0.13 19.49
CA ARG A 319 -11.59 0.45 18.16
C ARG A 319 -10.80 1.74 18.26
N ARG A 320 -9.62 1.73 17.71
CA ARG A 320 -8.66 2.83 17.74
C ARG A 320 -8.22 3.17 16.31
N PHE A 321 -7.59 4.29 16.12
CA PHE A 321 -7.10 4.70 14.82
C PHE A 321 -5.83 5.54 14.95
N ALA A 322 -4.90 5.39 13.99
CA ALA A 322 -3.68 6.16 13.88
C ALA A 322 -3.04 5.99 12.48
N GLY A 323 -1.91 6.65 12.26
CA GLY A 323 -1.21 6.71 10.97
C GLY A 323 -0.32 5.50 10.67
N PHE A 324 -0.84 4.28 10.75
CA PHE A 324 -0.08 3.06 10.47
C PHE A 324 0.29 2.95 9.00
N ALA A 325 1.59 2.85 8.70
CA ALA A 325 2.10 2.73 7.34
C ALA A 325 1.60 1.45 6.64
N VAL A 326 1.49 0.34 7.37
CA VAL A 326 1.02 -0.95 6.86
C VAL A 326 -0.46 -0.95 6.46
N LEU A 327 -1.27 0.02 6.91
CA LEU A 327 -2.70 0.12 6.57
C LEU A 327 -2.98 1.10 5.42
N LYS A 328 -1.96 1.65 4.76
CA LYS A 328 -2.10 2.69 3.72
C LYS A 328 -2.48 2.13 2.34
N SER A 329 -3.20 1.02 2.26
CA SER A 329 -3.75 0.57 0.97
C SER A 329 -4.90 1.49 0.53
N PRO A 330 -4.88 2.04 -0.69
CA PRO A 330 -5.97 2.90 -1.16
C PRO A 330 -7.23 2.14 -1.53
N ASP A 331 -7.12 0.84 -1.82
CA ASP A 331 -8.14 0.02 -2.47
C ASP A 331 -8.51 -1.27 -1.70
N ILE A 332 -7.75 -1.63 -0.66
CA ILE A 332 -8.02 -2.82 0.17
C ILE A 332 -8.40 -2.37 1.58
N PRO A 333 -9.62 -2.68 2.07
CA PRO A 333 -9.99 -2.48 3.46
C PRO A 333 -8.99 -3.18 4.39
N SER A 334 -8.43 -2.44 5.35
CA SER A 334 -7.29 -2.88 6.14
C SER A 334 -7.49 -2.59 7.62
N VAL A 335 -7.14 -3.55 8.46
CA VAL A 335 -7.13 -3.40 9.92
C VAL A 335 -5.84 -3.95 10.49
N LEU A 336 -5.38 -3.39 11.62
CA LEU A 336 -4.36 -3.98 12.47
C LEU A 336 -5.03 -4.51 13.73
N LEU A 337 -4.85 -5.78 14.00
CA LEU A 337 -5.43 -6.51 15.10
C LEU A 337 -4.37 -6.83 16.15
N GLU A 338 -4.49 -6.23 17.34
CA GLU A 338 -3.82 -6.69 18.54
C GLU A 338 -4.61 -7.85 19.15
N LEU A 339 -4.01 -9.03 19.23
CA LEU A 339 -4.62 -10.23 19.81
C LEU A 339 -4.73 -10.15 21.35
N GLY A 340 -3.96 -9.31 21.94
CA GLY A 340 -3.69 -9.06 23.35
C GLY A 340 -2.29 -8.48 23.46
N TYR A 341 -1.78 -8.26 24.66
CA TYR A 341 -0.52 -7.57 24.87
C TYR A 341 0.50 -8.43 25.61
N LEU A 342 1.68 -8.63 25.03
CA LEU A 342 2.75 -9.42 25.61
C LEU A 342 3.35 -8.80 26.89
N SER A 343 3.12 -7.50 27.13
CA SER A 343 3.42 -6.83 28.40
C SER A 343 2.53 -7.30 29.56
N ASN A 344 1.33 -7.85 29.27
CA ASN A 344 0.42 -8.39 30.27
C ASN A 344 0.67 -9.89 30.44
N PRO A 345 1.01 -10.38 31.67
CA PRO A 345 1.33 -11.79 31.88
C PRO A 345 0.17 -12.76 31.62
N GLU A 346 -1.09 -12.30 31.72
CA GLU A 346 -2.26 -13.13 31.44
C GLU A 346 -2.51 -13.26 29.95
N ASP A 347 -2.41 -12.17 29.21
CA ASP A 347 -2.50 -12.20 27.75
C ASP A 347 -1.38 -13.04 27.15
N ALA A 348 -0.13 -12.86 27.60
CA ALA A 348 1.01 -13.64 27.14
C ALA A 348 0.79 -15.16 27.38
N ARG A 349 0.30 -15.56 28.58
CA ARG A 349 -0.03 -16.97 28.87
C ARG A 349 -1.17 -17.50 28.00
N ASN A 350 -2.22 -16.70 27.79
CA ASN A 350 -3.38 -17.10 26.98
C ASN A 350 -2.98 -17.25 25.51
N LEU A 351 -2.24 -16.31 24.95
CA LEU A 351 -1.77 -16.34 23.56
C LEU A 351 -0.78 -17.48 23.30
N ALA A 352 -0.04 -17.93 24.31
CA ALA A 352 0.79 -19.13 24.20
C ALA A 352 -0.03 -20.42 24.01
N GLN A 353 -1.33 -20.44 24.39
CA GLN A 353 -2.18 -21.63 24.34
C GLN A 353 -2.87 -21.78 22.99
N PRO A 354 -2.69 -22.91 22.26
CA PRO A 354 -3.35 -23.15 20.97
C PRO A 354 -4.88 -23.06 21.05
N ASN A 355 -5.48 -23.56 22.13
CA ASN A 355 -6.93 -23.51 22.31
C ASN A 355 -7.48 -22.07 22.41
N TYR A 356 -6.72 -21.15 22.99
CA TYR A 356 -7.11 -19.74 23.07
C TYR A 356 -6.99 -19.08 21.70
N ARG A 357 -5.89 -19.32 20.99
CA ARG A 357 -5.72 -18.82 19.62
C ARG A 357 -6.79 -19.37 18.68
N ALA A 358 -7.17 -20.63 18.82
CA ALA A 358 -8.28 -21.21 18.04
C ALA A 358 -9.62 -20.50 18.28
N LYS A 359 -9.92 -20.09 19.53
CA LYS A 359 -11.13 -19.29 19.85
C LYS A 359 -11.10 -17.93 19.18
N LEU A 360 -9.95 -17.23 19.24
CA LEU A 360 -9.73 -15.96 18.54
C LEU A 360 -9.90 -16.14 17.02
N GLY A 361 -9.28 -17.17 16.45
CA GLY A 361 -9.39 -17.50 15.02
C GLY A 361 -10.83 -17.72 14.57
N GLN A 362 -11.62 -18.49 15.35
CA GLN A 362 -13.05 -18.70 15.07
C GLN A 362 -13.85 -17.39 15.13
N ALA A 363 -13.52 -16.47 16.06
CA ALA A 363 -14.15 -15.16 16.13
C ALA A 363 -13.83 -14.31 14.87
N ILE A 364 -12.58 -14.34 14.41
CA ILE A 364 -12.17 -13.65 13.18
C ILE A 364 -12.90 -14.23 11.96
N VAL A 365 -13.02 -15.56 11.85
CA VAL A 365 -13.77 -16.20 10.76
C VAL A 365 -15.24 -15.74 10.76
N ARG A 366 -15.88 -15.68 11.93
CA ARG A 366 -17.27 -15.16 12.02
C ARG A 366 -17.37 -13.69 11.59
N ALA A 367 -16.39 -12.88 11.92
CA ALA A 367 -16.36 -11.48 11.47
C ALA A 367 -16.21 -11.38 9.94
N LEU A 368 -15.37 -12.21 9.33
CA LEU A 368 -15.24 -12.31 7.88
C LEU A 368 -16.57 -12.76 7.23
N ASP A 369 -17.24 -13.76 7.80
CA ASP A 369 -18.52 -14.25 7.31
C ASP A 369 -19.58 -13.12 7.30
N GLN A 370 -19.67 -12.36 8.38
CA GLN A 370 -20.60 -11.23 8.46
C GLN A 370 -20.23 -10.13 7.48
N TYR A 371 -18.95 -9.80 7.37
CA TYR A 371 -18.47 -8.76 6.46
C TYR A 371 -18.74 -9.08 4.99
N PHE A 372 -18.51 -10.31 4.56
CA PHE A 372 -18.72 -10.72 3.16
C PHE A 372 -20.16 -11.11 2.84
N ALA A 373 -21.01 -11.36 3.86
CA ALA A 373 -22.45 -11.60 3.68
C ALA A 373 -23.23 -10.30 3.37
N VAL A 374 -22.71 -9.12 3.75
CA VAL A 374 -23.37 -7.84 3.44
C VAL A 374 -23.29 -7.57 1.94
N PRO A 375 -24.42 -7.36 1.22
CA PRO A 375 -24.37 -6.99 -0.18
C PRO A 375 -23.56 -5.71 -0.38
N ARG A 376 -22.58 -5.76 -1.26
CA ARG A 376 -21.78 -4.57 -1.60
C ARG A 376 -22.59 -3.75 -2.60
N SER A 377 -23.05 -2.56 -2.17
CA SER A 377 -23.73 -1.56 -2.99
C SER A 377 -22.77 -0.86 -3.95
#